data_d05131f78e79f25977764b7e089c7f41
#
_entry.id   d05131f78e79f25977764b7e089c7f41
#
_cell.length_a   1.000
_cell.length_b   1.000
_cell.length_c   1.000
_cell.angle_alpha   90.00
_cell.angle_beta   90.00
_cell.angle_gamma   90.00
#
_symmetry.space_group_name_H-M   'P 1'
#
loop_
_entity.id
_entity.type
_entity.pdbx_description
1 polymer ?
#
loop_
_entity_poly.entity_id
_entity_poly.type
_entity_poly.pdbx_seq_one_letter_code
_entity_poly.pdbx_strand_id
1 'polypeptide(L)'
;RVAGEDPGRGRGVSEDVSGWTYVGTRAELLPGEFKVVYDEVTQEPIAIYNIDGDLYAVQDLCTHDGGDLAGGEVHGFEVECPRHGARFDLRTGEAMCPPAYEPIAKFPVREAHGGIWTRDDRE
;
A
#
# COMPACT_ATOMS: atom_id res chain seq x y z
N ARG A 1 22.79 8.10 -1.66
CA ARG A 1 23.16 8.00 -1.73
C ARG A 1 23.37 7.57 -1.95
N VAL A 2 23.27 7.77 -1.43
CA VAL A 2 23.70 7.44 -1.59
C VAL A 2 23.87 7.17 -1.59
N ALA A 3 23.85 7.45 -1.30
CA ALA A 3 24.21 7.26 -1.33
C ALA A 3 24.37 7.21 -1.05
N GLY A 4 24.28 7.51 -0.50
CA GLY A 4 24.55 7.49 -0.36
C GLY A 4 24.59 7.58 0.24
N GLU A 5 24.59 7.69 0.53
CA GLU A 5 24.70 7.73 1.00
C GLU A 5 24.87 7.99 1.43
N ASP A 6 24.92 8.39 1.93
CA ASP A 6 25.12 8.66 2.40
C ASP A 6 25.54 8.78 2.98
N PRO A 7 25.81 9.03 3.28
CA PRO A 7 26.17 9.21 3.71
C PRO A 7 26.15 9.35 4.39
N GLY A 8 25.97 9.47 4.85
CA GLY A 8 25.84 9.68 5.29
C GLY A 8 25.22 9.99 5.91
N ARG A 9 24.90 10.22 5.83
CA ARG A 9 24.39 10.27 6.12
C ARG A 9 24.30 10.02 7.01
N GLY A 10 24.25 10.04 7.51
CA GLY A 10 24.15 9.76 7.98
C GLY A 10 23.87 9.36 8.60
N ARG A 11 23.87 9.48 8.46
CA ARG A 11 23.49 8.88 8.77
C ARG A 11 22.57 8.57 9.36
N GLY A 12 22.27 8.82 9.35
CA GLY A 12 21.25 8.62 10.32
C GLY A 12 19.97 8.09 9.81
N VAL A 13 19.67 8.28 8.61
CA VAL A 13 18.45 7.71 8.04
C VAL A 13 18.65 6.23 7.84
N SER A 14 17.80 5.44 8.48
CA SER A 14 17.88 4.00 8.37
C SER A 14 17.20 3.53 7.09
N GLU A 15 17.91 2.70 6.32
CA GLU A 15 17.31 1.98 5.22
C GLU A 15 17.13 0.52 5.59
N ASP A 16 16.99 0.24 6.88
CA ASP A 16 16.75 -1.10 7.37
C ASP A 16 15.31 -1.51 7.00
N VAL A 17 15.20 -2.57 6.25
CA VAL A 17 13.91 -3.11 5.81
C VAL A 17 13.65 -4.50 6.40
N SER A 18 14.34 -4.84 7.48
CA SER A 18 14.09 -6.09 8.20
C SER A 18 12.62 -6.12 8.65
N GLY A 19 11.94 -7.21 8.33
CA GLY A 19 10.52 -7.35 8.64
C GLY A 19 9.60 -6.65 7.66
N TRP A 20 10.15 -5.97 6.65
CA TRP A 20 9.35 -5.36 5.58
C TRP A 20 9.28 -6.31 4.40
N THR A 21 8.25 -6.14 3.59
CA THR A 21 8.00 -6.95 2.40
C THR A 21 8.33 -6.12 1.16
N TYR A 22 9.12 -6.69 0.27
CA TYR A 22 9.50 -6.03 -0.97
C TYR A 22 8.31 -5.99 -1.93
N VAL A 23 8.06 -4.83 -2.51
CA VAL A 23 6.97 -4.65 -3.48
C VAL A 23 7.50 -4.66 -4.91
N GLY A 24 8.53 -3.90 -5.18
CA GLY A 24 9.07 -3.73 -6.52
C GLY A 24 9.72 -2.37 -6.65
N THR A 25 10.08 -2.01 -7.87
CA THR A 25 10.66 -0.69 -8.15
C THR A 25 9.57 0.25 -8.63
N ARG A 26 9.89 1.55 -8.67
CA ARG A 26 8.98 2.54 -9.22
C ARG A 26 8.69 2.27 -10.71
N ALA A 27 9.63 1.69 -11.43
CA ALA A 27 9.42 1.33 -12.83
C ALA A 27 8.40 0.20 -12.98
N GLU A 28 8.24 -0.60 -11.92
CA GLU A 28 7.28 -1.71 -11.90
C GLU A 28 5.92 -1.32 -11.33
N LEU A 29 5.78 -0.07 -10.87
CA LEU A 29 4.53 0.42 -10.29
C LEU A 29 4.34 1.87 -10.73
N LEU A 30 3.92 2.05 -11.96
CA LEU A 30 3.76 3.38 -12.57
C LEU A 30 2.49 4.08 -12.07
N PRO A 31 2.40 5.41 -12.22
CA PRO A 31 1.18 6.12 -11.83
C PRO A 31 -0.06 5.50 -12.46
N GLY A 32 -1.08 5.28 -11.63
CA GLY A 32 -2.31 4.63 -12.06
C GLY A 32 -2.30 3.12 -11.91
N GLU A 33 -1.17 2.54 -11.53
CA GLU A 33 -1.05 1.09 -11.36
C GLU A 33 -1.14 0.70 -9.90
N PHE A 34 -1.41 -0.59 -9.67
CA PHE A 34 -1.38 -1.18 -8.34
C PHE A 34 -0.64 -2.51 -8.38
N LYS A 35 -0.24 -2.99 -7.21
CA LYS A 35 0.39 -4.29 -7.06
C LYS A 35 -0.03 -4.89 -5.72
N VAL A 36 -0.23 -6.20 -5.68
CA VAL A 36 -0.58 -6.90 -4.45
C VAL A 36 0.60 -7.74 -4.00
N VAL A 37 0.94 -7.63 -2.73
CA VAL A 37 1.95 -8.49 -2.10
C VAL A 37 1.38 -9.05 -0.82
N TYR A 38 2.01 -10.10 -0.29
CA TYR A 38 1.61 -10.70 0.98
C TYR A 38 2.68 -10.41 2.01
N ASP A 39 2.26 -9.89 3.16
CA ASP A 39 3.20 -9.59 4.24
C ASP A 39 3.96 -10.85 4.62
N GLU A 40 5.29 -10.75 4.74
CA GLU A 40 6.12 -11.93 4.99
C GLU A 40 5.88 -12.56 6.34
N VAL A 41 5.40 -11.78 7.31
CA VAL A 41 5.19 -12.26 8.67
C VAL A 41 3.74 -12.71 8.88
N THR A 42 2.77 -11.88 8.50
CA THR A 42 1.35 -12.13 8.80
C THR A 42 0.61 -12.81 7.65
N GLN A 43 1.19 -12.79 6.45
CA GLN A 43 0.56 -13.28 5.22
C GLN A 43 -0.66 -12.46 4.79
N GLU A 44 -0.84 -11.28 5.37
CA GLU A 44 -1.94 -10.39 5.01
C GLU A 44 -1.73 -9.86 3.60
N PRO A 45 -2.74 -9.90 2.71
CA PRO A 45 -2.62 -9.30 1.39
C PRO A 45 -2.65 -7.78 1.48
N ILE A 46 -1.69 -7.14 0.85
CA ILE A 46 -1.53 -5.69 0.86
C ILE A 46 -1.54 -5.21 -0.58
N ALA A 47 -2.40 -4.24 -0.88
CA ALA A 47 -2.45 -3.63 -2.21
C ALA A 47 -1.75 -2.27 -2.13
N ILE A 48 -0.79 -2.06 -3.02
CA ILE A 48 -0.03 -0.81 -3.11
C ILE A 48 -0.44 -0.11 -4.39
N TYR A 49 -0.83 1.16 -4.26
CA TYR A 49 -1.29 1.98 -5.38
C TYR A 49 -0.37 3.15 -5.59
N ASN A 50 -0.10 3.47 -6.85
CA ASN A 50 0.60 4.70 -7.22
C ASN A 50 -0.43 5.67 -7.78
N ILE A 51 -0.72 6.74 -7.04
CA ILE A 51 -1.65 7.79 -7.44
C ILE A 51 -0.84 9.06 -7.69
N ASP A 52 -0.63 9.36 -8.96
CA ASP A 52 0.13 10.55 -9.39
C ASP A 52 1.53 10.65 -8.75
N GLY A 53 2.16 9.50 -8.50
CA GLY A 53 3.51 9.46 -7.93
C GLY A 53 3.55 9.21 -6.44
N ASP A 54 2.42 9.33 -5.75
CA ASP A 54 2.33 9.03 -4.32
C ASP A 54 1.90 7.59 -4.10
N LEU A 55 2.55 6.92 -3.17
CA LEU A 55 2.32 5.50 -2.91
C LEU A 55 1.47 5.30 -1.66
N TYR A 56 0.44 4.46 -1.81
CA TYR A 56 -0.47 4.14 -0.71
C TYR A 56 -0.62 2.63 -0.61
N ALA A 57 -0.49 2.10 0.59
CA ALA A 57 -0.65 0.66 0.85
C ALA A 57 -1.82 0.46 1.79
N VAL A 58 -2.73 -0.43 1.41
CA VAL A 58 -3.92 -0.74 2.20
C VAL A 58 -4.14 -2.24 2.21
N GLN A 59 -4.89 -2.69 3.20
CA GLN A 59 -5.35 -4.07 3.25
C GLN A 59 -6.18 -4.38 2.01
N ASP A 60 -5.86 -5.47 1.32
CA ASP A 60 -6.60 -5.89 0.13
C ASP A 60 -7.82 -6.68 0.53
N LEU A 61 -8.79 -5.97 1.10
CA LEU A 61 -9.99 -6.58 1.68
C LEU A 61 -11.14 -5.60 1.62
N CYS A 62 -12.27 -6.03 1.08
CA CYS A 62 -13.51 -5.29 1.20
C CYS A 62 -14.19 -5.71 2.50
N THR A 63 -14.36 -4.78 3.43
CA THR A 63 -14.95 -5.11 4.74
C THR A 63 -16.42 -5.48 4.64
N HIS A 64 -17.07 -5.17 3.53
CA HIS A 64 -18.45 -5.55 3.30
C HIS A 64 -18.62 -7.05 3.05
N ASP A 65 -17.75 -7.62 2.18
CA ASP A 65 -17.94 -9.02 1.75
C ASP A 65 -16.71 -9.90 1.93
N GLY A 66 -15.59 -9.34 2.39
CA GLY A 66 -14.37 -10.12 2.62
C GLY A 66 -13.58 -10.44 1.36
N GLY A 67 -14.01 -9.96 0.20
CA GLY A 67 -13.29 -10.20 -1.05
C GLY A 67 -12.20 -9.19 -1.32
N ASP A 68 -11.47 -9.40 -2.43
CA ASP A 68 -10.37 -8.52 -2.81
C ASP A 68 -10.86 -7.16 -3.27
N LEU A 69 -10.11 -6.11 -2.96
CA LEU A 69 -10.34 -4.76 -3.49
C LEU A 69 -9.52 -4.50 -4.75
N ALA A 70 -8.35 -5.10 -4.84
CA ALA A 70 -7.44 -4.88 -5.96
C ALA A 70 -8.10 -5.28 -7.26
N GLY A 71 -7.94 -4.43 -8.29
CA GLY A 71 -8.63 -4.62 -9.56
C GLY A 71 -9.90 -3.80 -9.69
N GLY A 72 -10.42 -3.24 -8.59
CA GLY A 72 -11.53 -2.31 -8.65
C GLY A 72 -11.09 -0.95 -9.17
N GLU A 73 -12.03 -0.17 -9.68
CA GLU A 73 -11.73 1.16 -10.21
C GLU A 73 -11.25 2.10 -9.12
N VAL A 74 -10.31 2.97 -9.48
CA VAL A 74 -9.84 4.02 -8.59
C VAL A 74 -10.42 5.34 -9.08
N HIS A 75 -11.09 6.05 -8.17
CA HIS A 75 -11.71 7.34 -8.43
C HIS A 75 -11.02 8.37 -7.54
N GLY A 76 -10.05 9.12 -8.07
CA GLY A 76 -9.24 10.02 -7.27
C GLY A 76 -8.41 9.23 -6.27
N PHE A 77 -8.74 9.33 -4.99
CA PHE A 77 -8.06 8.57 -3.92
C PHE A 77 -8.91 7.42 -3.38
N GLU A 78 -10.04 7.12 -4.01
CA GLU A 78 -10.94 6.07 -3.54
C GLU A 78 -10.87 4.85 -4.44
N VAL A 79 -10.73 3.67 -3.84
CA VAL A 79 -10.83 2.41 -4.56
C VAL A 79 -12.24 1.86 -4.39
N GLU A 80 -12.84 1.42 -5.49
CA GLU A 80 -14.20 0.88 -5.49
C GLU A 80 -14.14 -0.65 -5.50
N CYS A 81 -14.89 -1.27 -4.58
CA CYS A 81 -15.04 -2.72 -4.57
C CYS A 81 -15.71 -3.14 -5.87
N PRO A 82 -15.10 -4.07 -6.63
CA PRO A 82 -15.63 -4.42 -7.95
C PRO A 82 -16.96 -5.17 -7.93
N ARG A 83 -17.41 -5.61 -6.76
CA ARG A 83 -18.63 -6.41 -6.65
C ARG A 83 -19.87 -5.57 -6.33
N HIS A 84 -19.79 -4.66 -5.35
CA HIS A 84 -20.98 -3.95 -4.87
C HIS A 84 -20.80 -2.44 -4.77
N GLY A 85 -19.67 -1.92 -5.24
CA GLY A 85 -19.45 -0.48 -5.33
C GLY A 85 -19.10 0.22 -4.03
N ALA A 86 -18.78 -0.51 -2.97
CA ALA A 86 -18.26 0.09 -1.75
C ALA A 86 -16.93 0.79 -2.05
N ARG A 87 -16.69 1.98 -1.46
CA ARG A 87 -15.48 2.74 -1.71
C ARG A 87 -14.70 2.98 -0.43
N PHE A 88 -13.37 2.97 -0.57
CA PHE A 88 -12.46 3.17 0.55
C PHE A 88 -11.42 4.21 0.15
N ASP A 89 -11.12 5.13 1.06
CA ASP A 89 -10.09 6.15 0.83
C ASP A 89 -8.72 5.52 1.02
N LEU A 90 -7.90 5.56 -0.02
CA LEU A 90 -6.56 4.96 0.01
C LEU A 90 -5.61 5.69 0.96
N ARG A 91 -5.90 6.95 1.29
CA ARG A 91 -5.06 7.73 2.19
C ARG A 91 -5.30 7.40 3.65
N THR A 92 -6.49 6.94 4.01
CA THR A 92 -6.89 6.76 5.40
C THR A 92 -7.43 5.36 5.71
N GLY A 93 -7.94 4.65 4.69
CA GLY A 93 -8.62 3.37 4.88
C GLY A 93 -10.10 3.51 5.19
N GLU A 94 -10.63 4.74 5.30
CA GLU A 94 -12.04 4.93 5.65
C GLU A 94 -12.98 4.37 4.60
N ALA A 95 -14.09 3.77 5.08
CA ALA A 95 -15.19 3.39 4.21
C ALA A 95 -15.95 4.67 3.84
N MET A 96 -16.03 4.97 2.53
CA MET A 96 -16.56 6.23 2.05
C MET A 96 -18.01 6.16 1.64
N CYS A 97 -18.54 4.97 1.38
CA CYS A 97 -19.94 4.83 1.03
C CYS A 97 -20.45 3.41 1.30
N PRO A 98 -21.77 3.24 1.49
CA PRO A 98 -22.33 1.91 1.60
C PRO A 98 -22.03 1.09 0.34
N PRO A 99 -22.03 -0.24 0.43
CA PRO A 99 -22.45 -1.05 1.58
C PRO A 99 -21.36 -1.31 2.62
N ALA A 100 -20.19 -0.66 2.54
CA ALA A 100 -19.14 -0.83 3.55
C ALA A 100 -19.24 0.26 4.62
N TYR A 101 -19.08 -0.13 5.87
CA TYR A 101 -19.13 0.78 7.01
C TYR A 101 -17.87 0.69 7.88
N GLU A 102 -17.10 -0.38 7.72
CA GLU A 102 -15.87 -0.59 8.48
C GLU A 102 -14.66 -0.20 7.64
N PRO A 103 -13.66 0.47 8.22
CA PRO A 103 -12.46 0.83 7.47
C PRO A 103 -11.60 -0.39 7.14
N ILE A 104 -10.75 -0.23 6.13
CA ILE A 104 -9.67 -1.18 5.88
C ILE A 104 -8.40 -0.64 6.54
N ALA A 105 -7.45 -1.54 6.81
CA ALA A 105 -6.19 -1.13 7.41
C ALA A 105 -5.35 -0.38 6.38
N LYS A 106 -4.63 0.64 6.86
CA LYS A 106 -3.65 1.38 6.08
C LYS A 106 -2.27 0.97 6.58
N PHE A 107 -1.36 0.72 5.64
CA PHE A 107 -0.03 0.24 5.96
C PHE A 107 1.05 1.24 5.54
N PRO A 108 2.20 1.25 6.21
CA PRO A 108 3.30 2.14 5.84
C PRO A 108 3.96 1.70 4.55
N VAL A 109 4.52 2.69 3.83
CA VAL A 109 5.33 2.45 2.65
C VAL A 109 6.67 3.10 2.88
N ARG A 110 7.74 2.39 2.51
CA ARG A 110 9.11 2.91 2.59
C ARG A 110 9.79 2.68 1.27
N GLU A 111 10.57 3.66 0.83
CA GLU A 111 11.43 3.49 -0.33
C GLU A 111 12.87 3.40 0.15
N ALA A 112 13.54 2.30 -0.19
CA ALA A 112 14.90 2.04 0.23
C ALA A 112 15.55 1.07 -0.76
N HIS A 113 16.84 1.17 -0.92
CA HIS A 113 17.64 0.28 -1.79
C HIS A 113 17.08 0.21 -3.22
N GLY A 114 16.57 1.33 -3.71
CA GLY A 114 15.99 1.42 -5.05
C GLY A 114 14.65 0.73 -5.22
N GLY A 115 14.02 0.33 -4.13
CA GLY A 115 12.75 -0.39 -4.17
C GLY A 115 11.70 0.19 -3.24
N ILE A 116 10.53 -0.39 -3.34
CA ILE A 116 9.35 -0.03 -2.53
C ILE A 116 9.10 -1.18 -1.56
N TRP A 117 8.84 -0.84 -0.30
CA TRP A 117 8.63 -1.82 0.78
C TRP A 117 7.39 -1.45 1.57
N THR A 118 6.70 -2.46 2.07
CA THR A 118 5.54 -2.26 2.93
C THR A 118 5.51 -3.34 4.01
N ARG A 119 4.63 -3.17 4.99
CA ARG A 119 4.48 -4.19 6.04
C ARG A 119 3.12 -4.04 6.70
N ASP A 120 2.63 -5.16 7.22
CA ASP A 120 1.49 -5.15 8.13
C ASP A 120 2.06 -4.80 9.51
N ASP A 121 1.83 -3.56 9.94
CA ASP A 121 2.35 -3.04 11.21
C ASP A 121 1.35 -3.17 12.35
N ARG A 122 0.26 -3.88 12.15
CA ARG A 122 -0.73 -4.13 13.19
C ARG A 122 -0.20 -5.16 14.17
N GLU A 123 -0.59 -5.01 15.42
CA GLU A 123 -0.20 -5.95 16.46
C GLU A 123 -1.29 -6.97 16.74
#